data_2f1ae1412c62b1a1a42b9fcbfe4ebafb
#
_entry.id   2f1ae1412c62b1a1a42b9fcbfe4ebafb
#
_cell.length_a   1.000
_cell.length_b   1.000
_cell.length_c   1.000
_cell.angle_alpha   90.00
_cell.angle_beta   90.00
_cell.angle_gamma   90.00
#
_symmetry.space_group_name_H-M   'P 1'
#
loop_
_entity.id
_entity.type
_entity.pdbx_description
1 polymer ?
#
loop_
_entity_poly.entity_id
_entity_poly.type
_entity_poly.pdbx_seq_one_letter_code
_entity_poly.pdbx_strand_id
1 'polypeptide(L)'
;MILDEIAAATKKRVEICKQRISLEEMKRNACSLPVEDKFPFEIPLRGEKAAFICEIKKASPSKGIIAEDFPYVDIAREYEEVGAD
;
A
#
# COMPACT_ATOMS: atom_id res chain seq x y z
N MET A 1 24.57 -1.70 3.14
CA MET A 1 23.75 -2.14 2.00
C MET A 1 22.42 -1.42 2.03
N ILE A 2 21.88 -1.04 0.90
CA ILE A 2 20.65 -0.24 0.85
C ILE A 2 19.46 -0.91 1.54
N LEU A 3 19.34 -2.22 1.47
CA LEU A 3 18.28 -2.96 2.14
C LEU A 3 18.34 -2.80 3.66
N ASP A 4 19.54 -2.82 4.21
CA ASP A 4 19.74 -2.63 5.65
C ASP A 4 19.37 -1.20 6.09
N GLU A 5 19.69 -0.22 5.26
CA GLU A 5 19.34 1.18 5.50
C GLU A 5 17.82 1.38 5.47
N ILE A 6 17.14 0.79 4.50
CA ILE A 6 15.68 0.83 4.38
C ILE A 6 15.03 0.14 5.58
N ALA A 7 15.54 -1.02 5.99
CA ALA A 7 15.03 -1.75 7.14
C ALA A 7 15.20 -0.95 8.44
N ALA A 8 16.36 -0.32 8.62
CA ALA A 8 16.63 0.53 9.81
C ALA A 8 15.68 1.74 9.85
N ALA A 9 15.48 2.41 8.72
CA ALA A 9 14.56 3.54 8.63
C ALA A 9 13.11 3.11 8.91
N THR A 10 12.71 1.95 8.40
CA THR A 10 11.38 1.38 8.63
C THR A 10 11.15 1.06 10.10
N LYS A 11 12.13 0.46 10.77
CA LYS A 11 12.04 0.18 12.21
C LYS A 11 11.80 1.45 13.03
N LYS A 12 12.55 2.51 12.75
CA LYS A 12 12.35 3.81 13.41
C LYS A 12 10.95 4.37 13.17
N ARG A 13 10.48 4.33 11.94
CA ARG A 13 9.15 4.82 11.58
C ARG A 13 8.05 4.02 12.30
N VAL A 14 8.18 2.71 12.34
CA VAL A 14 7.22 1.82 13.03
C VAL A 14 7.16 2.13 14.52
N GLU A 15 8.31 2.35 15.18
CA GLU A 15 8.32 2.71 16.59
C GLU A 15 7.58 4.04 16.86
N ILE A 16 7.74 5.03 15.99
CA ILE A 16 7.00 6.28 16.08
C ILE A 16 5.49 6.05 15.88
N CYS A 17 5.11 5.23 14.91
CA CYS A 17 3.70 4.89 14.67
C CYS A 17 3.07 4.18 15.87
N LYS A 18 3.80 3.30 16.55
CA LYS A 18 3.32 2.60 17.74
C LYS A 18 3.04 3.53 18.92
N GLN A 19 3.69 4.69 18.97
CA GLN A 19 3.41 5.71 19.98
C GLN A 19 2.04 6.39 19.75
N ARG A 20 1.57 6.45 18.52
CA ARG A 20 0.26 7.03 18.18
C ARG A 20 -0.86 6.01 18.29
N ILE A 21 -0.64 4.84 17.73
CA ILE A 21 -1.58 3.71 17.77
C ILE A 21 -0.77 2.49 18.20
N SER A 22 -1.10 1.93 19.38
CA SER A 22 -0.42 0.74 19.89
C SER A 22 -0.73 -0.47 19.02
N LEU A 23 0.11 -1.52 19.12
CA LEU A 23 -0.14 -2.78 18.42
C LEU A 23 -1.50 -3.38 18.82
N GLU A 24 -1.86 -3.30 20.11
CA GLU A 24 -3.15 -3.80 20.61
C GLU A 24 -4.33 -3.06 19.99
N GLU A 25 -4.23 -1.74 19.89
CA GLU A 25 -5.27 -0.92 19.24
C GLU A 25 -5.35 -1.20 17.75
N MET A 26 -4.22 -1.34 17.06
CA MET A 26 -4.19 -1.68 15.64
C MET A 26 -4.85 -3.04 15.39
N LYS A 27 -4.59 -4.04 16.24
CA LYS A 27 -5.24 -5.35 16.15
C LYS A 27 -6.75 -5.25 16.32
N ARG A 28 -7.21 -4.47 17.31
CA ARG A 28 -8.64 -4.24 17.53
C ARG A 28 -9.30 -3.60 16.31
N ASN A 29 -8.66 -2.57 15.75
CA ASN A 29 -9.16 -1.89 14.56
C ASN A 29 -9.26 -2.84 13.36
N ALA A 30 -8.22 -3.64 13.14
CA ALA A 30 -8.22 -4.62 12.06
C ALA A 30 -9.31 -5.68 12.24
N CYS A 31 -9.48 -6.20 13.45
CA CYS A 31 -10.49 -7.21 13.75
C CYS A 31 -11.93 -6.68 13.70
N SER A 32 -12.11 -5.35 13.78
CA SER A 32 -13.44 -4.73 13.67
C SER A 32 -13.94 -4.63 12.23
N LEU A 33 -13.04 -4.79 11.25
CA LEU A 33 -13.40 -4.72 9.84
C LEU A 33 -14.00 -6.05 9.36
N PRO A 34 -15.00 -6.00 8.47
CA PRO A 34 -15.56 -7.21 7.90
C PRO A 34 -14.53 -7.95 7.05
N VAL A 35 -14.50 -9.27 7.17
CA VAL A 35 -13.67 -10.13 6.33
C VAL A 35 -14.52 -10.62 5.16
N GLU A 36 -14.06 -10.37 3.95
CA GLU A 36 -14.70 -10.87 2.74
C GLU A 36 -13.85 -11.99 2.13
N ASP A 37 -14.47 -13.14 1.90
CA ASP A 37 -13.80 -14.31 1.28
C ASP A 37 -13.79 -14.25 -0.25
N LYS A 38 -13.96 -13.06 -0.82
CA LYS A 38 -14.07 -12.88 -2.28
C LYS A 38 -12.73 -12.74 -2.99
N PHE A 39 -11.66 -12.47 -2.26
CA PHE A 39 -10.30 -12.32 -2.80
C PHE A 39 -10.24 -11.42 -4.04
N PRO A 40 -10.68 -10.14 -3.95
CA PRO A 40 -10.85 -9.28 -5.12
C PRO A 40 -9.55 -8.92 -5.85
N PHE A 41 -8.42 -9.04 -5.17
CA PHE A 41 -7.11 -8.82 -5.79
C PHE A 41 -6.58 -10.09 -6.47
N GLU A 42 -6.71 -11.23 -5.82
CA GLU A 42 -6.15 -12.50 -6.29
C GLU A 42 -6.89 -13.08 -7.51
N ILE A 43 -8.22 -13.03 -7.49
CA ILE A 43 -9.05 -13.66 -8.54
C ILE A 43 -8.74 -13.14 -9.94
N PRO A 44 -8.67 -11.81 -10.19
CA PRO A 44 -8.32 -11.31 -11.51
C PRO A 44 -6.95 -11.76 -11.99
N LEU A 45 -5.99 -11.96 -11.07
CA LEU A 45 -4.64 -12.40 -11.40
C LEU A 45 -4.58 -13.87 -11.84
N ARG A 46 -5.58 -14.67 -11.48
CA ARG A 46 -5.69 -16.09 -11.87
C ARG A 46 -6.41 -16.29 -13.20
N GLY A 47 -7.05 -15.26 -13.75
CA GLY A 47 -7.79 -15.35 -14.96
C GLY A 47 -6.94 -15.55 -16.20
N GLU A 48 -7.56 -15.92 -17.32
CA GLU A 48 -6.88 -16.09 -18.60
C GLU A 48 -6.56 -14.75 -19.27
N LYS A 49 -7.26 -13.67 -18.88
CA LYS A 49 -7.02 -12.33 -19.40
C LYS A 49 -5.85 -11.69 -18.67
N ALA A 50 -5.16 -10.76 -19.34
CA ALA A 50 -4.13 -9.96 -18.70
C ALA A 50 -4.73 -9.14 -17.55
N ALA A 51 -4.05 -9.16 -16.39
CA ALA A 51 -4.40 -8.34 -15.25
C ALA A 51 -3.42 -7.16 -15.15
N PHE A 52 -3.90 -6.01 -14.67
CA PHE A 52 -3.10 -4.80 -14.54
C PHE A 52 -2.99 -4.39 -13.07
N ILE A 53 -1.77 -4.41 -12.55
CA ILE A 53 -1.45 -3.89 -11.23
C ILE A 53 -0.90 -2.48 -11.41
N CYS A 54 -1.67 -1.50 -10.97
CA CYS A 54 -1.31 -0.09 -11.07
C CYS A 54 -0.83 0.43 -9.72
N GLU A 55 0.47 0.67 -9.61
CA GLU A 55 1.09 1.17 -8.39
C GLU A 55 0.98 2.69 -8.29
N ILE A 56 0.64 3.18 -7.10
CA ILE A 56 0.62 4.60 -6.78
C ILE A 56 1.84 4.90 -5.93
N LYS A 57 2.80 5.64 -6.50
CA LYS A 57 4.09 5.85 -5.87
C LYS A 57 4.56 7.29 -5.97
N LYS A 58 4.82 7.92 -4.82
CA LYS A 58 5.34 9.28 -4.75
C LYS A 58 6.85 9.33 -4.88
N ALA A 59 7.55 8.43 -4.25
CA ALA A 59 9.00 8.44 -4.14
C ALA A 59 9.58 7.03 -4.04
N SER A 60 10.86 6.89 -4.34
CA SER A 60 11.59 5.65 -4.15
C SER A 60 13.02 5.94 -3.69
N PRO A 61 13.72 4.96 -3.06
CA PRO A 61 15.10 5.15 -2.64
C PRO A 61 16.06 5.46 -3.79
N SER A 62 15.83 4.90 -4.97
CA SER A 62 16.71 5.09 -6.13
C SER A 62 16.40 6.34 -6.95
N LYS A 63 15.15 6.75 -6.99
CA LYS A 63 14.67 7.87 -7.83
C LYS A 63 14.39 9.14 -7.03
N GLY A 64 14.33 9.06 -5.70
CA GLY A 64 13.88 10.17 -4.86
C GLY A 64 12.39 10.46 -5.08
N ILE A 65 12.02 11.74 -5.04
CA ILE A 65 10.63 12.15 -5.27
C ILE A 65 10.31 12.05 -6.76
N ILE A 66 9.32 11.20 -7.08
CA ILE A 66 8.84 10.98 -8.45
C ILE A 66 7.77 12.01 -8.82
N ALA A 67 6.90 12.36 -7.88
CA ALA A 67 5.86 13.36 -8.07
C ALA A 67 5.72 14.21 -6.81
N GLU A 68 6.00 15.52 -6.91
CA GLU A 68 5.86 16.43 -5.76
C GLU A 68 4.39 16.70 -5.45
N ASP A 69 3.59 16.96 -6.48
CA ASP A 69 2.15 17.03 -6.36
C ASP A 69 1.61 15.61 -6.51
N PHE A 70 1.02 15.09 -5.41
CA PHE A 70 0.64 13.68 -5.35
C PHE A 70 -0.80 13.50 -4.90
N PRO A 71 -1.78 13.74 -5.81
CA PRO A 71 -3.19 13.50 -5.52
C PRO A 71 -3.53 12.01 -5.59
N TYR A 72 -3.04 11.26 -4.62
CA TYR A 72 -3.08 9.79 -4.66
C TYR A 72 -4.49 9.21 -4.68
N VAL A 73 -5.47 9.86 -4.07
CA VAL A 73 -6.86 9.40 -4.09
C VAL A 73 -7.45 9.55 -5.49
N ASP A 74 -7.18 10.67 -6.15
CA ASP A 74 -7.66 10.91 -7.53
C ASP A 74 -7.00 9.94 -8.51
N ILE A 75 -5.69 9.66 -8.33
CA ILE A 75 -4.98 8.66 -9.12
C ILE A 75 -5.60 7.28 -8.94
N ALA A 76 -5.92 6.89 -7.69
CA ALA A 76 -6.57 5.62 -7.41
C ALA A 76 -7.93 5.51 -8.10
N ARG A 77 -8.72 6.57 -8.09
CA ARG A 77 -10.01 6.61 -8.77
C ARG A 77 -9.87 6.46 -10.27
N GLU A 78 -8.90 7.14 -10.88
CA GLU A 78 -8.62 7.03 -12.31
C GLU A 78 -8.20 5.60 -12.68
N TYR A 79 -7.35 4.96 -11.87
CA TYR A 79 -6.97 3.57 -12.09
C TYR A 79 -8.17 2.62 -12.01
N GLU A 80 -9.07 2.84 -11.06
CA GLU A 80 -10.29 2.05 -10.93
C GLU A 80 -11.21 2.24 -12.15
N GLU A 81 -11.38 3.48 -12.62
CA GLU A 81 -12.21 3.80 -13.78
C GLU A 81 -11.72 3.13 -15.07
N VAL A 82 -10.42 3.03 -15.26
CA VAL A 82 -9.85 2.39 -16.46
C VAL A 82 -9.69 0.87 -16.32
N GLY A 83 -10.11 0.29 -15.20
CA GLY A 83 -10.19 -1.15 -15.01
C GLY A 83 -8.94 -1.80 -14.42
N ALA A 84 -8.17 -1.08 -13.61
CA ALA A 84 -7.06 -1.67 -12.87
C ALA A 84 -7.55 -2.74 -11.90
N ASP A 85 -6.77 -3.79 -11.75
CA ASP A 85 -7.03 -4.91 -10.86
C ASP A 85 -6.30 -4.69 -9.53
#